data_9371ed3e757ade7ea09b7564d3b0c64f
#
_entry.id   9371ed3e757ade7ea09b7564d3b0c64f
#
_cell.length_a   1.000
_cell.length_b   1.000
_cell.length_c   1.000
_cell.angle_alpha   90.00
_cell.angle_beta   90.00
_cell.angle_gamma   90.00
#
_symmetry.space_group_name_H-M   'P 1'
#
loop_
_entity.id
_entity.type
_entity.pdbx_description
1 polymer ?
#
loop_
_entity_poly.entity_id
_entity_poly.type
_entity_poly.pdbx_seq_one_letter_code
_entity_poly.pdbx_strand_id
1 'polypeptide(L)'
;MAQIHVANLTFCYEGSFDPVFENVSFSVDTDWKLGFIGRNGKGKTTFLNLLLGKYSYSGSISTPALFDYFPYSISEQQMNRCASDFIDELKPGCEEWRIICELAKLDVSAELLYRPFKTLSHGERTKVLLAVLFAGENDFLLIDEPTNHLDQGSRETIKRYLKEKKGFILVSHDRDLLDACIDHVLVLNRQSIEVQSGNFSSWWENKNRRDHFAK
;
A
#
# COMPACT_ATOMS: atom_id res chain seq x y z
N MET A 1 -6.35 20.41 4.29
CA MET A 1 -6.25 18.97 4.00
C MET A 1 -5.40 18.78 2.77
N ALA A 2 -4.42 17.92 2.84
CA ALA A 2 -3.60 17.61 1.69
C ALA A 2 -4.34 16.65 0.76
N GLN A 3 -4.15 16.80 -0.54
CA GLN A 3 -4.79 15.97 -1.55
C GLN A 3 -3.79 15.45 -2.56
N ILE A 4 -4.09 14.31 -3.14
CA ILE A 4 -3.42 13.77 -4.31
C ILE A 4 -4.34 14.01 -5.50
N HIS A 5 -3.88 14.80 -6.45
CA HIS A 5 -4.59 15.09 -7.68
C HIS A 5 -3.97 14.34 -8.85
N VAL A 6 -4.73 13.49 -9.49
CA VAL A 6 -4.36 12.84 -10.75
C VAL A 6 -5.19 13.48 -11.85
N ALA A 7 -4.54 14.03 -12.87
CA ALA A 7 -5.20 14.75 -13.96
C ALA A 7 -4.70 14.23 -15.31
N ASN A 8 -5.64 13.77 -16.14
CA ASN A 8 -5.42 13.29 -17.50
C ASN A 8 -4.29 12.27 -17.64
N LEU A 9 -4.17 11.36 -16.66
CA LEU A 9 -3.15 10.33 -16.64
C LEU A 9 -3.36 9.36 -17.81
N THR A 10 -2.37 9.28 -18.66
CA THR A 10 -2.31 8.31 -19.77
C THR A 10 -0.96 7.61 -19.74
N PHE A 11 -0.99 6.30 -19.78
CA PHE A 11 0.22 5.48 -19.74
C PHE A 11 0.11 4.26 -20.64
N CYS A 12 1.20 4.00 -21.36
CA CYS A 12 1.40 2.84 -22.19
C CYS A 12 2.82 2.32 -21.98
N TYR A 13 2.99 1.03 -21.90
CA TYR A 13 4.35 0.44 -21.87
C TYR A 13 5.07 0.62 -23.20
N GLU A 14 6.38 0.75 -23.17
CA GLU A 14 7.21 0.81 -24.37
C GLU A 14 6.96 -0.41 -25.25
N GLY A 15 6.71 -0.16 -26.52
CA GLY A 15 6.41 -1.21 -27.50
C GLY A 15 4.98 -1.76 -27.47
N SER A 16 4.12 -1.25 -26.61
CA SER A 16 2.71 -1.58 -26.59
C SER A 16 1.88 -0.44 -27.19
N PHE A 17 0.87 -0.80 -27.99
CA PHE A 17 -0.09 0.16 -28.54
C PHE A 17 -1.35 0.29 -27.65
N ASP A 18 -1.52 -0.64 -26.70
CA ASP A 18 -2.68 -0.65 -25.81
C ASP A 18 -2.38 0.16 -24.54
N PRO A 19 -3.09 1.27 -24.28
CA PRO A 19 -2.92 2.04 -23.06
C PRO A 19 -3.38 1.24 -21.84
N VAL A 20 -2.58 1.30 -20.77
CA VAL A 20 -2.98 0.76 -19.46
C VAL A 20 -3.96 1.71 -18.79
N PHE A 21 -3.69 3.02 -18.91
CA PHE A 21 -4.57 4.10 -18.46
C PHE A 21 -4.74 5.14 -19.55
N GLU A 22 -5.96 5.65 -19.68
CA GLU A 22 -6.30 6.66 -20.67
C GLU A 22 -7.15 7.76 -20.04
N ASN A 23 -6.63 8.99 -20.03
CA ASN A 23 -7.29 10.20 -19.51
C ASN A 23 -7.90 10.02 -18.11
N VAL A 24 -7.18 9.38 -17.21
CA VAL A 24 -7.63 9.13 -15.84
C VAL A 24 -7.48 10.39 -15.01
N SER A 25 -8.58 10.83 -14.37
CA SER A 25 -8.60 11.98 -13.48
C SER A 25 -9.39 11.66 -12.22
N PHE A 26 -8.78 11.85 -11.07
CA PHE A 26 -9.44 11.76 -9.77
C PHE A 26 -8.62 12.46 -8.70
N SER A 27 -9.23 12.67 -7.55
CA SER A 27 -8.56 13.25 -6.37
C SER A 27 -8.86 12.39 -5.15
N VAL A 28 -7.87 12.22 -4.30
CA VAL A 28 -8.00 11.54 -3.01
C VAL A 28 -7.41 12.40 -1.91
N ASP A 29 -8.01 12.33 -0.72
CA ASP A 29 -7.45 12.94 0.48
C ASP A 29 -6.32 12.06 1.03
N THR A 30 -5.23 12.67 1.48
CA THR A 30 -4.08 11.96 2.04
C THR A 30 -4.35 11.28 3.38
N ASP A 31 -5.50 11.53 4.01
CA ASP A 31 -5.94 10.86 5.22
C ASP A 31 -6.84 9.65 4.95
N TRP A 32 -7.24 9.42 3.72
CA TRP A 32 -8.11 8.31 3.36
C TRP A 32 -7.37 6.97 3.40
N LYS A 33 -8.14 5.93 3.70
CA LYS A 33 -7.71 4.53 3.69
C LYS A 33 -8.35 3.87 2.48
N LEU A 34 -7.58 3.71 1.42
CA LEU A 34 -8.07 3.26 0.14
C LEU A 34 -7.73 1.79 -0.10
N GLY A 35 -8.74 1.01 -0.49
CA GLY A 35 -8.53 -0.32 -1.06
C GLY A 35 -8.48 -0.25 -2.58
N PHE A 36 -7.44 -0.78 -3.21
CA PHE A 36 -7.32 -0.79 -4.65
C PHE A 36 -7.82 -2.11 -5.22
N ILE A 37 -8.95 -2.06 -5.93
CA ILE A 37 -9.69 -3.21 -6.43
C ILE A 37 -9.76 -3.17 -7.95
N GLY A 38 -9.71 -4.35 -8.58
CA GLY A 38 -9.85 -4.48 -10.02
C GLY A 38 -9.56 -5.89 -10.49
N ARG A 39 -10.06 -6.24 -11.66
CA ARG A 39 -9.88 -7.57 -12.26
C ARG A 39 -8.48 -7.80 -12.79
N ASN A 40 -7.76 -6.75 -13.14
CA ASN A 40 -6.42 -6.82 -13.75
C ASN A 40 -5.35 -6.46 -12.72
N GLY A 41 -4.64 -7.48 -12.21
CA GLY A 41 -3.54 -7.30 -11.27
C GLY A 41 -2.38 -6.44 -11.79
N LYS A 42 -2.09 -6.51 -13.07
CA LYS A 42 -1.00 -5.74 -13.71
C LYS A 42 -1.27 -4.23 -13.67
N GLY A 43 -2.50 -3.80 -13.88
CA GLY A 43 -2.87 -2.39 -13.85
C GLY A 43 -2.72 -1.76 -12.46
N LYS A 44 -3.01 -2.50 -11.40
CA LYS A 44 -2.83 -2.03 -10.01
C LYS A 44 -1.35 -1.78 -9.71
N THR A 45 -0.49 -2.76 -9.98
CA THR A 45 0.96 -2.62 -9.81
C THR A 45 1.53 -1.50 -10.66
N THR A 46 1.08 -1.36 -11.90
CA THR A 46 1.46 -0.27 -12.80
C THR A 46 1.12 1.09 -12.20
N PHE A 47 -0.08 1.27 -11.68
CA PHE A 47 -0.49 2.53 -11.06
C PHE A 47 0.37 2.89 -9.83
N LEU A 48 0.64 1.92 -8.96
CA LEU A 48 1.52 2.13 -7.81
C LEU A 48 2.94 2.54 -8.27
N ASN A 49 3.47 1.92 -9.32
CA ASN A 49 4.76 2.29 -9.88
C ASN A 49 4.78 3.69 -10.52
N LEU A 50 3.66 4.13 -11.08
CA LEU A 50 3.52 5.52 -11.58
C LEU A 50 3.56 6.52 -10.43
N LEU A 51 2.88 6.25 -9.33
CA LEU A 51 2.95 7.09 -8.11
C LEU A 51 4.37 7.18 -7.55
N LEU A 52 5.13 6.09 -7.63
CA LEU A 52 6.53 6.03 -7.21
C LEU A 52 7.51 6.68 -8.20
N GLY A 53 7.03 7.16 -9.33
CA GLY A 53 7.86 7.80 -10.35
C GLY A 53 8.76 6.85 -11.15
N LYS A 54 8.45 5.56 -11.20
CA LYS A 54 9.24 4.55 -11.92
C LYS A 54 9.07 4.60 -13.44
N TYR A 55 8.00 5.20 -13.93
CA TYR A 55 7.69 5.31 -15.35
C TYR A 55 7.32 6.74 -15.72
N SER A 56 7.65 7.13 -16.95
CA SER A 56 7.16 8.37 -17.54
C SER A 56 5.72 8.20 -18.01
N TYR A 57 4.91 9.22 -17.85
CA TYR A 57 3.49 9.23 -18.21
C TYR A 57 3.05 10.59 -18.74
N SER A 58 1.92 10.64 -19.43
CA SER A 58 1.26 11.88 -19.83
C SER A 58 0.23 12.28 -18.78
N GLY A 59 0.02 13.58 -18.60
CA GLY A 59 -0.83 14.11 -17.53
C GLY A 59 -0.02 14.53 -16.31
N SER A 60 -0.68 14.64 -15.16
CA SER A 60 -0.01 15.06 -13.93
C SER A 60 -0.51 14.31 -12.69
N ILE A 61 0.41 14.07 -11.78
CA ILE A 61 0.15 13.61 -10.41
C ILE A 61 0.74 14.67 -9.48
N SER A 62 -0.11 15.36 -8.73
CA SER A 62 0.28 16.46 -7.85
C SER A 62 -0.11 16.15 -6.42
N THR A 63 0.85 16.22 -5.50
CA THR A 63 0.64 16.01 -4.07
C THR A 63 1.78 16.60 -3.25
N PRO A 64 1.50 17.13 -2.03
CA PRO A 64 2.55 17.48 -1.08
C PRO A 64 3.08 16.29 -0.30
N ALA A 65 2.40 15.14 -0.35
CA ALA A 65 2.82 13.92 0.36
C ALA A 65 3.95 13.19 -0.37
N LEU A 66 4.77 12.46 0.39
CA LEU A 66 5.78 11.56 -0.13
C LEU A 66 5.19 10.14 -0.21
N PHE A 67 5.47 9.45 -1.31
CA PHE A 67 5.08 8.06 -1.46
C PHE A 67 6.17 7.13 -0.95
N ASP A 68 5.77 6.11 -0.20
CA ASP A 68 6.62 4.98 0.15
C ASP A 68 5.86 3.68 -0.10
N TYR A 69 6.59 2.61 -0.34
CA TYR A 69 6.03 1.34 -0.82
C TYR A 69 6.44 0.16 0.05
N PHE A 70 5.46 -0.69 0.34
CA PHE A 70 5.66 -1.98 0.98
C PHE A 70 5.25 -3.10 0.01
N PRO A 71 5.99 -4.20 -0.14
CA PRO A 71 7.15 -4.58 0.67
C PRO A 71 8.47 -3.94 0.20
N TYR A 72 9.36 -3.66 1.16
CA TYR A 72 10.73 -3.30 0.83
C TYR A 72 11.47 -4.51 0.26
N SER A 73 12.32 -4.27 -0.74
CA SER A 73 13.24 -5.27 -1.25
C SER A 73 14.43 -5.39 -0.31
N ILE A 74 14.61 -6.56 0.29
CA ILE A 74 15.72 -6.84 1.20
C ILE A 74 16.78 -7.65 0.46
N SER A 75 18.00 -7.13 0.36
CA SER A 75 19.12 -7.83 -0.26
C SER A 75 19.62 -8.99 0.61
N GLU A 76 20.36 -9.90 -0.02
CA GLU A 76 20.99 -10.99 0.70
C GLU A 76 21.98 -10.50 1.78
N GLN A 77 22.69 -9.41 1.50
CA GLN A 77 23.58 -8.78 2.48
C GLN A 77 22.81 -8.23 3.68
N GLN A 78 21.68 -7.57 3.46
CA GLN A 78 20.82 -7.04 4.51
C GLN A 78 20.20 -8.19 5.35
N MET A 79 19.88 -9.32 4.74
CA MET A 79 19.37 -10.50 5.45
C MET A 79 20.35 -11.01 6.52
N ASN A 80 21.65 -10.85 6.32
CA ASN A 80 22.70 -11.25 7.26
C ASN A 80 23.01 -10.19 8.34
N ARG A 81 22.41 -9.01 8.25
CA ARG A 81 22.58 -7.90 9.18
C ARG A 81 21.34 -7.73 10.07
N CYS A 82 21.49 -6.99 11.16
CA CYS A 82 20.35 -6.55 11.97
C CYS A 82 19.59 -5.42 11.27
N ALA A 83 18.27 -5.35 11.46
CA ALA A 83 17.48 -4.28 10.87
C ALA A 83 17.97 -2.89 11.29
N SER A 84 18.38 -2.72 12.56
CA SER A 84 18.99 -1.48 13.07
C SER A 84 20.14 -0.95 12.22
N ASP A 85 20.86 -1.85 11.53
CA ASP A 85 22.01 -1.48 10.70
C ASP A 85 21.63 -1.03 9.29
N PHE A 86 20.45 -1.39 8.80
CA PHE A 86 20.03 -1.06 7.42
C PHE A 86 18.72 -0.28 7.29
N ILE A 87 18.10 0.09 8.39
CA ILE A 87 16.86 0.90 8.36
C ILE A 87 17.05 2.19 7.56
N ASP A 88 18.17 2.86 7.74
CA ASP A 88 18.46 4.12 7.03
C ASP A 88 18.67 3.93 5.52
N GLU A 89 19.07 2.72 5.09
CA GLU A 89 19.13 2.35 3.67
C GLU A 89 17.72 2.19 3.06
N LEU A 90 16.74 1.72 3.84
CA LEU A 90 15.35 1.58 3.41
C LEU A 90 14.57 2.88 3.46
N LYS A 91 14.75 3.63 4.53
CA LYS A 91 14.04 4.88 4.79
C LYS A 91 15.01 5.90 5.41
N PRO A 92 15.71 6.68 4.56
CA PRO A 92 16.68 7.66 5.02
C PRO A 92 16.08 8.68 6.00
N GLY A 93 16.79 8.95 7.09
CA GLY A 93 16.36 9.89 8.12
C GLY A 93 15.25 9.38 9.04
N CYS A 94 14.95 8.08 8.99
CA CYS A 94 13.98 7.47 9.90
C CYS A 94 14.60 7.31 11.30
N GLU A 95 13.90 7.82 12.31
CA GLU A 95 14.34 7.73 13.69
C GLU A 95 13.95 6.38 14.30
N GLU A 96 14.92 5.67 14.86
CA GLU A 96 14.73 4.31 15.40
C GLU A 96 13.66 4.25 16.51
N TRP A 97 13.57 5.29 17.36
CA TRP A 97 12.56 5.32 18.42
C TRP A 97 11.11 5.29 17.87
N ARG A 98 10.88 5.86 16.68
CA ARG A 98 9.56 5.80 16.01
C ARG A 98 9.22 4.38 15.59
N ILE A 99 10.22 3.66 15.06
CA ILE A 99 10.07 2.25 14.68
C ILE A 99 9.75 1.40 15.92
N ILE A 100 10.43 1.64 17.04
CA ILE A 100 10.17 0.95 18.30
C ILE A 100 8.73 1.18 18.78
N CYS A 101 8.23 2.42 18.67
CA CYS A 101 6.84 2.71 18.98
C CYS A 101 5.86 1.94 18.08
N GLU A 102 6.14 1.85 16.80
CA GLU A 102 5.30 1.09 15.86
C GLU A 102 5.36 -0.42 16.10
N LEU A 103 6.54 -0.97 16.44
CA LEU A 103 6.69 -2.37 16.83
C LEU A 103 5.85 -2.74 18.05
N ALA A 104 5.78 -1.86 19.05
CA ALA A 104 4.94 -2.05 20.21
C ALA A 104 3.45 -2.19 19.83
N LYS A 105 2.97 -1.39 18.87
CA LYS A 105 1.61 -1.49 18.32
C LYS A 105 1.37 -2.78 17.53
N LEU A 106 2.43 -3.39 17.01
CA LEU A 106 2.40 -4.67 16.28
C LEU A 106 2.62 -5.88 17.20
N ASP A 107 2.65 -5.68 18.51
CA ASP A 107 2.85 -6.72 19.53
C ASP A 107 4.16 -7.51 19.37
N VAL A 108 5.22 -6.84 18.94
CA VAL A 108 6.56 -7.43 18.84
C VAL A 108 7.59 -6.64 19.63
N SER A 109 8.61 -7.33 20.12
CA SER A 109 9.70 -6.72 20.88
C SER A 109 10.64 -5.93 19.98
N ALA A 110 11.16 -4.82 20.51
CA ALA A 110 12.24 -4.06 19.86
C ALA A 110 13.53 -4.86 19.66
N GLU A 111 13.71 -5.97 20.37
CA GLU A 111 14.85 -6.88 20.20
C GLU A 111 14.97 -7.42 18.78
N LEU A 112 13.87 -7.51 18.03
CA LEU A 112 13.88 -7.94 16.63
C LEU A 112 14.77 -7.06 15.75
N LEU A 113 14.95 -5.79 16.09
CA LEU A 113 15.83 -4.86 15.37
C LEU A 113 17.32 -5.21 15.50
N TYR A 114 17.69 -5.91 16.55
CA TYR A 114 19.09 -6.20 16.92
C TYR A 114 19.47 -7.67 16.70
N ARG A 115 18.60 -8.45 16.10
CA ARG A 115 18.86 -9.82 15.67
C ARG A 115 19.10 -9.88 14.17
N PRO A 116 19.94 -10.79 13.66
CA PRO A 116 20.07 -10.96 12.21
C PRO A 116 18.71 -11.16 11.55
N PHE A 117 18.42 -10.36 10.53
CA PHE A 117 17.07 -10.32 9.93
C PHE A 117 16.61 -11.67 9.39
N LYS A 118 17.55 -12.49 8.89
CA LYS A 118 17.27 -13.86 8.45
C LYS A 118 16.78 -14.80 9.55
N THR A 119 17.05 -14.48 10.82
CA THR A 119 16.61 -15.31 11.97
C THR A 119 15.18 -15.03 12.39
N LEU A 120 14.58 -13.95 11.88
CA LEU A 120 13.19 -13.61 12.15
C LEU A 120 12.24 -14.50 11.35
N SER A 121 11.08 -14.80 11.93
CA SER A 121 10.00 -15.43 11.18
C SER A 121 9.49 -14.50 10.06
N HIS A 122 8.77 -15.06 9.09
CA HIS A 122 8.19 -14.27 8.02
C HIS A 122 7.22 -13.19 8.56
N GLY A 123 6.40 -13.54 9.55
CA GLY A 123 5.51 -12.58 10.22
C GLY A 123 6.27 -11.50 10.98
N GLU A 124 7.33 -11.83 11.67
CA GLU A 124 8.20 -10.87 12.37
C GLU A 124 8.88 -9.91 11.39
N ARG A 125 9.42 -10.41 10.28
CA ARG A 125 10.01 -9.57 9.21
C ARG A 125 8.99 -8.59 8.65
N THR A 126 7.78 -9.06 8.35
CA THR A 126 6.70 -8.22 7.84
C THR A 126 6.36 -7.11 8.83
N LYS A 127 6.24 -7.42 10.11
CA LYS A 127 5.95 -6.44 11.17
C LYS A 127 7.07 -5.40 11.31
N VAL A 128 8.33 -5.80 11.25
CA VAL A 128 9.47 -4.88 11.27
C VAL A 128 9.40 -3.93 10.08
N LEU A 129 9.17 -4.43 8.87
CA LEU A 129 9.11 -3.60 7.67
C LEU A 129 7.87 -2.68 7.64
N LEU A 130 6.74 -3.11 8.17
CA LEU A 130 5.58 -2.23 8.35
C LEU A 130 5.85 -1.13 9.37
N ALA A 131 6.56 -1.44 10.45
CA ALA A 131 6.97 -0.44 11.43
C ALA A 131 7.88 0.63 10.82
N VAL A 132 8.83 0.23 9.97
CA VAL A 132 9.67 1.17 9.21
C VAL A 132 8.83 2.02 8.28
N LEU A 133 7.89 1.43 7.56
CA LEU A 133 7.01 2.12 6.61
C LEU A 133 6.21 3.23 7.31
N PHE A 134 5.61 2.95 8.46
CA PHE A 134 4.76 3.88 9.21
C PHE A 134 5.53 4.84 10.13
N ALA A 135 6.83 4.70 10.24
CA ALA A 135 7.67 5.54 11.10
C ALA A 135 8.03 6.91 10.49
N GLY A 136 7.71 7.15 9.21
CA GLY A 136 7.96 8.42 8.53
C GLY A 136 6.93 9.51 8.84
N GLU A 137 7.23 10.71 8.38
CA GLU A 137 6.34 11.87 8.49
C GLU A 137 5.87 12.31 7.10
N ASN A 138 4.60 12.72 7.01
CA ASN A 138 3.97 13.22 5.77
C ASN A 138 4.01 12.22 4.59
N ASP A 139 4.05 10.94 4.90
CA ASP A 139 4.01 9.89 3.89
C ASP A 139 2.57 9.51 3.55
N PHE A 140 2.37 9.18 2.28
CA PHE A 140 1.20 8.44 1.82
C PHE A 140 1.68 7.07 1.35
N LEU A 141 1.17 6.01 1.95
CA LEU A 141 1.79 4.69 1.86
C LEU A 141 1.09 3.80 0.86
N LEU A 142 1.87 3.06 0.08
CA LEU A 142 1.41 2.09 -0.89
C LEU A 142 1.73 0.69 -0.35
N ILE A 143 0.70 -0.03 0.09
CA ILE A 143 0.84 -1.30 0.80
C ILE A 143 0.31 -2.42 -0.08
N ASP A 144 1.20 -3.28 -0.55
CA ASP A 144 0.89 -4.36 -1.48
C ASP A 144 1.03 -5.72 -0.80
N GLU A 145 -0.11 -6.42 -0.65
CA GLU A 145 -0.21 -7.76 -0.09
C GLU A 145 0.51 -7.97 1.26
N PRO A 146 0.24 -7.16 2.30
CA PRO A 146 0.99 -7.19 3.56
C PRO A 146 0.79 -8.46 4.39
N THR A 147 -0.29 -9.20 4.14
CA THR A 147 -0.62 -10.44 4.89
C THR A 147 -0.33 -11.72 4.11
N ASN A 148 0.30 -11.59 2.95
CA ASN A 148 0.58 -12.74 2.10
C ASN A 148 1.53 -13.73 2.78
N HIS A 149 1.19 -15.02 2.75
CA HIS A 149 1.95 -16.11 3.38
C HIS A 149 2.12 -16.01 4.91
N LEU A 150 1.27 -15.23 5.60
CA LEU A 150 1.30 -15.14 7.06
C LEU A 150 0.34 -16.13 7.71
N ASP A 151 0.68 -16.51 8.94
CA ASP A 151 -0.21 -17.24 9.83
C ASP A 151 -1.38 -16.37 10.30
N GLN A 152 -2.42 -17.00 10.85
CA GLN A 152 -3.64 -16.32 11.29
C GLN A 152 -3.37 -15.26 12.37
N GLY A 153 -2.50 -15.56 13.33
CA GLY A 153 -2.16 -14.63 14.42
C GLY A 153 -1.50 -13.35 13.90
N SER A 154 -0.56 -13.47 12.98
CA SER A 154 0.11 -12.33 12.34
C SER A 154 -0.86 -11.51 11.48
N ARG A 155 -1.76 -12.17 10.75
CA ARG A 155 -2.80 -11.49 9.95
C ARG A 155 -3.73 -10.64 10.83
N GLU A 156 -4.19 -11.19 11.95
CA GLU A 156 -5.07 -10.46 12.88
C GLU A 156 -4.35 -9.26 13.52
N THR A 157 -3.09 -9.41 13.88
CA THR A 157 -2.29 -8.31 14.42
C THR A 157 -2.13 -7.18 13.39
N ILE A 158 -1.79 -7.50 12.15
CA ILE A 158 -1.62 -6.53 11.07
C ILE A 158 -2.95 -5.87 10.72
N LYS A 159 -4.05 -6.62 10.67
CA LYS A 159 -5.38 -6.07 10.45
C LYS A 159 -5.75 -5.03 11.50
N ARG A 160 -5.57 -5.37 12.77
CA ARG A 160 -5.81 -4.44 13.89
C ARG A 160 -4.93 -3.19 13.77
N TYR A 161 -3.65 -3.36 13.44
CA TYR A 161 -2.70 -2.27 13.29
C TYR A 161 -3.10 -1.33 12.15
N LEU A 162 -3.40 -1.85 10.96
CA LEU A 162 -3.80 -1.05 9.80
C LEU A 162 -5.15 -0.36 10.00
N LYS A 163 -6.06 -0.96 10.76
CA LYS A 163 -7.34 -0.36 11.10
C LYS A 163 -7.20 0.98 11.82
N GLU A 164 -6.17 1.14 12.64
CA GLU A 164 -5.88 2.37 13.39
C GLU A 164 -5.04 3.37 12.60
N LYS A 165 -4.55 3.01 11.44
CA LYS A 165 -3.74 3.87 10.56
C LYS A 165 -4.60 4.56 9.52
N LYS A 166 -4.03 5.59 8.89
CA LYS A 166 -4.64 6.35 7.79
C LYS A 166 -3.58 6.78 6.78
N GLY A 167 -4.03 7.21 5.61
CA GLY A 167 -3.14 7.72 4.56
C GLY A 167 -2.43 6.60 3.80
N PHE A 168 -3.18 5.66 3.24
CA PHE A 168 -2.61 4.58 2.44
C PHE A 168 -3.53 4.07 1.33
N ILE A 169 -2.92 3.44 0.34
CA ILE A 169 -3.57 2.55 -0.61
C ILE A 169 -3.17 1.13 -0.26
N LEU A 170 -4.16 0.26 -0.06
CA LEU A 170 -3.98 -1.16 0.25
C LEU A 170 -4.40 -2.02 -0.93
N VAL A 171 -3.49 -2.86 -1.40
CA VAL A 171 -3.78 -3.93 -2.36
C VAL A 171 -3.72 -5.26 -1.62
N SER A 172 -4.81 -6.02 -1.64
CA SER A 172 -4.87 -7.32 -0.99
C SER A 172 -5.91 -8.22 -1.63
N HIS A 173 -5.68 -9.53 -1.60
CA HIS A 173 -6.65 -10.57 -1.89
C HIS A 173 -7.46 -10.98 -0.63
N ASP A 174 -7.02 -10.54 0.53
CA ASP A 174 -7.70 -10.76 1.81
C ASP A 174 -8.88 -9.77 1.95
N ARG A 175 -10.09 -10.28 1.72
CA ARG A 175 -11.31 -9.47 1.78
C ARG A 175 -11.62 -8.97 3.18
N ASP A 176 -11.33 -9.77 4.20
CA ASP A 176 -11.54 -9.38 5.60
C ASP A 176 -10.63 -8.21 5.98
N LEU A 177 -9.38 -8.25 5.53
CA LEU A 177 -8.44 -7.15 5.71
C LEU A 177 -8.94 -5.86 5.03
N LEU A 178 -9.33 -5.95 3.75
CA LEU A 178 -9.86 -4.81 3.01
C LEU A 178 -11.10 -4.23 3.69
N ASP A 179 -12.05 -5.09 4.08
CA ASP A 179 -13.30 -4.64 4.69
C ASP A 179 -13.09 -3.94 6.04
N ALA A 180 -12.17 -4.45 6.83
CA ALA A 180 -11.86 -3.90 8.15
C ALA A 180 -11.04 -2.60 8.12
N CYS A 181 -10.19 -2.41 7.12
CA CYS A 181 -9.13 -1.38 7.14
C CYS A 181 -9.39 -0.18 6.23
N ILE A 182 -10.32 -0.26 5.27
CA ILE A 182 -10.54 0.79 4.27
C ILE A 182 -11.83 1.57 4.50
N ASP A 183 -11.85 2.83 4.08
CA ASP A 183 -13.03 3.71 4.08
C ASP A 183 -13.42 4.19 2.67
N HIS A 184 -12.53 4.01 1.70
CA HIS A 184 -12.72 4.33 0.30
C HIS A 184 -12.18 3.22 -0.59
N VAL A 185 -12.65 3.16 -1.81
CA VAL A 185 -12.24 2.18 -2.80
C VAL A 185 -11.75 2.89 -4.05
N LEU A 186 -10.56 2.52 -4.53
CA LEU A 186 -10.10 2.80 -5.89
C LEU A 186 -10.47 1.60 -6.76
N VAL A 187 -11.33 1.81 -7.73
CA VAL A 187 -11.79 0.76 -8.64
C VAL A 187 -11.08 0.90 -9.97
N LEU A 188 -10.27 -0.10 -10.31
CA LEU A 188 -9.65 -0.21 -11.62
C LEU A 188 -10.64 -0.87 -12.59
N ASN A 189 -11.12 -0.08 -13.52
CA ASN A 189 -11.85 -0.54 -14.71
C ASN A 189 -10.85 -0.86 -15.84
N ARG A 190 -11.32 -1.01 -17.07
CA ARG A 190 -10.42 -1.41 -18.19
C ARG A 190 -9.20 -0.49 -18.34
N GLN A 191 -9.42 0.81 -18.39
CA GLN A 191 -8.37 1.83 -18.61
C GLN A 191 -8.55 3.05 -17.72
N SER A 192 -9.47 2.99 -16.75
CA SER A 192 -9.83 4.08 -15.86
C SER A 192 -9.78 3.66 -14.40
N ILE A 193 -9.67 4.64 -13.53
CA ILE A 193 -9.73 4.48 -12.08
C ILE A 193 -10.82 5.38 -11.55
N GLU A 194 -11.68 4.83 -10.70
CA GLU A 194 -12.75 5.57 -10.02
C GLU A 194 -12.57 5.48 -8.51
N VAL A 195 -12.90 6.56 -7.82
CA VAL A 195 -12.92 6.61 -6.36
C VAL A 195 -14.34 6.49 -5.86
N GLN A 196 -14.59 5.59 -4.93
CA GLN A 196 -15.88 5.41 -4.28
C GLN A 196 -15.73 5.40 -2.77
N SER A 197 -16.67 6.00 -2.07
CA SER A 197 -16.76 5.98 -0.62
C SER A 197 -17.30 4.63 -0.13
N GLY A 198 -16.82 4.15 1.01
CA GLY A 198 -17.25 2.92 1.65
C GLY A 198 -16.18 1.84 1.70
N ASN A 199 -16.50 0.73 2.38
CA ASN A 199 -15.62 -0.43 2.48
C ASN A 199 -15.82 -1.42 1.31
N PHE A 200 -15.09 -2.52 1.33
CA PHE A 200 -15.16 -3.54 0.28
C PHE A 200 -16.57 -4.16 0.18
N SER A 201 -17.20 -4.49 1.29
CA SER A 201 -18.55 -5.11 1.31
C SER A 201 -19.59 -4.19 0.69
N SER A 202 -19.62 -2.91 1.03
CA SER A 202 -20.56 -1.94 0.47
C SER A 202 -20.36 -1.74 -1.05
N TRP A 203 -19.11 -1.72 -1.50
CA TRP A 203 -18.79 -1.66 -2.93
C TRP A 203 -19.27 -2.92 -3.67
N TRP A 204 -19.01 -4.11 -3.09
CA TRP A 204 -19.41 -5.40 -3.67
C TRP A 204 -20.92 -5.53 -3.83
N GLU A 205 -21.68 -5.15 -2.80
CA GLU A 205 -23.14 -5.14 -2.85
C GLU A 205 -23.67 -4.19 -3.92
N ASN A 206 -23.15 -2.97 -3.99
CA ASN A 206 -23.53 -1.99 -4.99
C ASN A 206 -23.24 -2.48 -6.42
N LYS A 207 -22.10 -3.12 -6.61
CA LYS A 207 -21.73 -3.71 -7.90
C LYS A 207 -22.70 -4.83 -8.30
N ASN A 208 -22.99 -5.75 -7.41
CA ASN A 208 -23.91 -6.86 -7.67
C ASN A 208 -25.31 -6.34 -8.01
N ARG A 209 -25.80 -5.30 -7.34
CA ARG A 209 -27.07 -4.66 -7.68
C ARG A 209 -27.05 -4.08 -9.10
N ARG A 210 -26.01 -3.36 -9.49
CA ARG A 210 -25.87 -2.80 -10.84
C ARG A 210 -25.86 -3.90 -11.92
N ASP A 211 -25.13 -4.98 -11.68
CA ASP A 211 -25.04 -6.11 -12.61
C ASP A 211 -26.38 -6.86 -12.75
N HIS A 212 -27.23 -6.82 -11.72
CA HIS A 212 -28.61 -7.38 -11.77
C HIS A 212 -29.60 -6.49 -12.55
N PHE A 213 -29.42 -5.17 -12.51
CA PHE A 213 -30.28 -4.24 -13.26
C PHE A 213 -29.88 -4.09 -14.74
N ALA A 214 -28.69 -4.58 -15.11
CA ALA A 214 -28.17 -4.51 -16.48
C ALA A 214 -28.47 -5.76 -17.33
N LYS A 215 -29.19 -6.75 -16.77
CA LYS A 215 -29.71 -7.95 -17.45
C LYS A 215 -31.20 -7.80 -17.67
#